data_b993cf0427847b8b52d1b32aef0be0cb
#
_entry.id   b993cf0427847b8b52d1b32aef0be0cb
#
_cell.length_a   1.000
_cell.length_b   1.000
_cell.length_c   1.000
_cell.angle_alpha   90.00
_cell.angle_beta   90.00
_cell.angle_gamma   90.00
#
_symmetry.space_group_name_H-M   'P 1'
#
loop_
_entity.id
_entity.type
_entity.pdbx_description
1 polymer ?
#
loop_
_entity_poly.entity_id
_entity_poly.type
_entity_poly.pdbx_seq_one_letter_code
_entity_poly.pdbx_strand_id
1 'polypeptide(L)'
;MCIRDRYILGARSAAYLAGLMGYYFKMMFDNVIIVDANSTSETLEQIYDISDKDVMMGITFPRYSKRTICALQYAKNHGAKTIALTDNMQSPIVEYADCKLIAKSDVMTIVDSLVCPLSVVNAMVTAIALLRKDDVEKRLMALEELWNEYDVYNRSLL
;
A
#
# COMPACT_ATOMS: atom_id res chain seq x y z
N MET A 1 -1.35 -17.50 9.44
CA MET A 1 -0.38 -16.52 9.98
C MET A 1 -1.12 -15.20 10.20
N CYS A 2 -1.18 -14.71 11.42
CA CYS A 2 -1.82 -13.42 11.69
C CYS A 2 -0.81 -12.32 11.38
N ILE A 3 -1.03 -11.53 10.33
CA ILE A 3 -0.19 -10.37 10.01
C ILE A 3 -0.45 -9.31 11.08
N ARG A 4 0.61 -8.86 11.77
CA ARG A 4 0.54 -7.83 12.81
C ARG A 4 0.39 -6.46 12.17
N ASP A 5 1.41 -6.04 11.41
CA ASP A 5 1.47 -4.71 10.82
C ASP A 5 1.59 -4.76 9.28
N ARG A 6 1.05 -3.76 8.60
CA ARG A 6 1.04 -3.62 7.14
C ARG A 6 1.65 -2.30 6.75
N TYR A 7 2.89 -2.34 6.27
CA TYR A 7 3.63 -1.17 5.83
C TYR A 7 3.43 -0.96 4.33
N ILE A 8 3.14 0.26 3.93
CA ILE A 8 2.97 0.63 2.52
C ILE A 8 3.87 1.83 2.23
N LEU A 9 4.75 1.70 1.26
CA LEU A 9 5.68 2.74 0.86
C LEU A 9 5.63 2.98 -0.65
N GLY A 10 5.39 4.20 -1.02
CA GLY A 10 5.63 4.75 -2.36
C GLY A 10 6.37 6.07 -2.24
N ALA A 11 7.20 6.39 -3.23
CA ALA A 11 7.91 7.65 -3.28
C ALA A 11 7.49 8.48 -4.49
N ARG A 12 7.44 9.83 -4.35
CA ARG A 12 7.02 10.77 -5.40
C ARG A 12 5.58 10.45 -5.88
N SER A 13 5.36 10.28 -7.20
CA SER A 13 4.05 9.94 -7.77
C SER A 13 3.46 8.65 -7.18
N ALA A 14 4.28 7.64 -6.88
CA ALA A 14 3.84 6.40 -6.25
C ALA A 14 3.34 6.58 -4.80
N ALA A 15 3.68 7.67 -4.12
CA ALA A 15 3.19 7.97 -2.78
C ALA A 15 1.65 8.16 -2.76
N TYR A 16 1.09 8.69 -3.85
CA TYR A 16 -0.37 8.85 -3.97
C TYR A 16 -1.09 7.51 -4.07
N LEU A 17 -0.49 6.51 -4.75
CA LEU A 17 -1.02 5.14 -4.79
C LEU A 17 -0.91 4.46 -3.41
N ALA A 18 0.22 4.66 -2.72
CA ALA A 18 0.42 4.16 -1.36
C ALA A 18 -0.62 4.77 -0.40
N GLY A 19 -0.86 6.07 -0.50
CA GLY A 19 -1.87 6.79 0.28
C GLY A 19 -3.28 6.27 0.02
N LEU A 20 -3.67 6.13 -1.25
CA LEU A 20 -4.99 5.61 -1.63
C LEU A 20 -5.20 4.16 -1.14
N MET A 21 -4.21 3.29 -1.34
CA MET A 21 -4.27 1.93 -0.85
C MET A 21 -4.36 1.89 0.67
N GLY A 22 -3.54 2.68 1.36
CA GLY A 22 -3.56 2.78 2.81
C GLY A 22 -4.89 3.29 3.35
N TYR A 23 -5.54 4.21 2.65
CA TYR A 23 -6.90 4.68 2.97
C TYR A 23 -7.90 3.51 3.00
N TYR A 24 -7.99 2.73 1.92
CA TYR A 24 -8.90 1.58 1.86
C TYR A 24 -8.49 0.46 2.83
N PHE A 25 -7.19 0.22 3.00
CA PHE A 25 -6.72 -0.81 3.93
C PHE A 25 -7.06 -0.48 5.38
N LYS A 26 -7.00 0.79 5.80
CA LYS A 26 -7.44 1.23 7.13
C LYS A 26 -8.93 0.99 7.39
N MET A 27 -9.75 0.91 6.34
CA MET A 27 -11.15 0.50 6.47
C MET A 27 -11.31 -1.01 6.68
N MET A 28 -10.31 -1.82 6.35
CA MET A 28 -10.37 -3.29 6.40
C MET A 28 -9.48 -3.91 7.49
N PHE A 29 -8.44 -3.19 7.91
CA PHE A 29 -7.43 -3.68 8.84
C PHE A 29 -7.11 -2.64 9.92
N ASP A 30 -6.71 -3.13 11.11
CA ASP A 30 -6.38 -2.23 12.22
C ASP A 30 -5.00 -1.58 12.05
N ASN A 31 -3.99 -2.36 11.77
CA ASN A 31 -2.60 -1.89 11.76
C ASN A 31 -2.11 -1.67 10.32
N VAL A 32 -2.37 -0.50 9.78
CA VAL A 32 -1.89 -0.08 8.46
C VAL A 32 -1.05 1.18 8.61
N ILE A 33 0.22 1.09 8.24
CA ILE A 33 1.21 2.15 8.34
C ILE A 33 1.59 2.58 6.93
N ILE A 34 1.23 3.81 6.58
CA ILE A 34 1.74 4.45 5.36
C ILE A 34 3.07 5.07 5.75
N VAL A 35 4.15 4.55 5.19
CA VAL A 35 5.49 5.08 5.45
C VAL A 35 5.65 6.37 4.67
N ASP A 36 5.63 7.48 5.39
CA ASP A 36 5.80 8.84 4.83
C ASP A 36 7.09 9.45 5.39
N ALA A 37 8.09 9.50 4.55
CA ALA A 37 9.41 9.98 4.93
C ALA A 37 10.06 10.72 3.76
N ASN A 38 10.85 11.73 4.08
CA ASN A 38 11.57 12.54 3.09
C ASN A 38 12.97 11.99 2.78
N SER A 39 13.51 11.16 3.65
CA SER A 39 14.85 10.57 3.53
C SER A 39 14.84 9.04 3.69
N THR A 40 15.94 8.39 3.30
CA THR A 40 16.11 6.95 3.52
C THR A 40 16.27 6.61 5.00
N SER A 41 16.94 7.48 5.78
CA SER A 41 17.09 7.30 7.23
C SER A 41 15.74 7.30 7.94
N GLU A 42 14.92 8.33 7.72
CA GLU A 42 13.56 8.40 8.28
C GLU A 42 12.69 7.21 7.87
N THR A 43 12.84 6.74 6.62
CA THR A 43 12.13 5.53 6.16
C THR A 43 12.51 4.31 6.99
N LEU A 44 13.81 4.09 7.20
CA LEU A 44 14.32 2.96 7.99
C LEU A 44 13.93 3.06 9.46
N GLU A 45 13.91 4.27 10.03
CA GLU A 45 13.44 4.52 11.39
C GLU A 45 11.95 4.13 11.56
N GLN A 46 11.09 4.45 10.58
CA GLN A 46 9.67 4.09 10.62
C GLN A 46 9.39 2.59 10.48
N ILE A 47 10.32 1.83 9.88
CA ILE A 47 10.18 0.38 9.71
C ILE A 47 11.16 -0.41 10.57
N TYR A 48 11.81 0.23 11.54
CA TYR A 48 12.87 -0.37 12.36
C TYR A 48 12.44 -1.68 13.04
N ASP A 49 11.21 -1.73 13.59
CA ASP A 49 10.67 -2.87 14.32
C ASP A 49 10.01 -3.93 13.42
N ILE A 50 10.17 -3.83 12.09
CA ILE A 50 9.59 -4.78 11.15
C ILE A 50 10.16 -6.18 11.34
N SER A 51 9.31 -7.21 11.27
CA SER A 51 9.67 -8.59 11.56
C SER A 51 8.93 -9.60 10.66
N ASP A 52 9.12 -10.88 10.90
CA ASP A 52 8.45 -11.99 10.22
C ASP A 52 6.91 -12.02 10.42
N LYS A 53 6.38 -11.23 11.35
CA LYS A 53 4.94 -11.08 11.60
C LYS A 53 4.29 -10.01 10.74
N ASP A 54 5.06 -9.30 9.95
CA ASP A 54 4.62 -8.11 9.23
C ASP A 54 4.64 -8.33 7.71
N VAL A 55 3.98 -7.42 7.00
CA VAL A 55 4.06 -7.35 5.54
C VAL A 55 4.44 -5.93 5.12
N MET A 56 5.32 -5.83 4.14
CA MET A 56 5.67 -4.55 3.53
C MET A 56 5.38 -4.57 2.05
N MET A 57 4.70 -3.53 1.57
CA MET A 57 4.49 -3.27 0.16
C MET A 57 5.27 -2.05 -0.30
N GLY A 58 6.14 -2.27 -1.29
CA GLY A 58 6.88 -1.22 -1.98
C GLY A 58 6.30 -0.94 -3.36
N ILE A 59 6.04 0.35 -3.67
CA ILE A 59 5.49 0.79 -4.94
C ILE A 59 6.53 1.69 -5.62
N THR A 60 7.01 1.31 -6.79
CA THR A 60 7.98 2.11 -7.56
C THR A 60 7.92 1.80 -9.04
N PHE A 61 8.08 2.84 -9.87
CA PHE A 61 8.02 2.80 -11.32
C PHE A 61 9.31 3.39 -11.93
N PRO A 62 9.49 3.46 -13.26
CA PRO A 62 10.70 3.97 -13.90
C PRO A 62 11.24 5.24 -13.26
N ARG A 63 12.57 5.35 -13.20
CA ARG A 63 13.37 6.17 -12.26
C ARG A 63 13.27 5.67 -10.82
N TYR A 64 13.18 4.36 -10.66
CA TYR A 64 12.97 3.59 -9.45
C TYR A 64 13.59 4.23 -8.20
N SER A 65 12.77 4.40 -7.15
CA SER A 65 13.20 5.02 -5.90
C SER A 65 14.15 4.11 -5.12
N LYS A 66 15.40 4.52 -4.96
CA LYS A 66 16.37 3.83 -4.10
C LYS A 66 15.86 3.63 -2.67
N ARG A 67 15.14 4.63 -2.14
CA ARG A 67 14.53 4.59 -0.81
C ARG A 67 13.55 3.44 -0.69
N THR A 68 12.63 3.29 -1.65
CA THR A 68 11.62 2.22 -1.66
C THR A 68 12.26 0.84 -1.80
N ILE A 69 13.31 0.72 -2.64
CA ILE A 69 14.06 -0.52 -2.83
C ILE A 69 14.79 -0.91 -1.54
N CYS A 70 15.51 0.03 -0.93
CA CYS A 70 16.24 -0.17 0.33
C CYS A 70 15.30 -0.61 1.47
N ALA A 71 14.13 0.03 1.57
CA ALA A 71 13.13 -0.33 2.58
C ALA A 71 12.59 -1.75 2.39
N LEU A 72 12.29 -2.14 1.14
CA LEU A 72 11.81 -3.51 0.87
C LEU A 72 12.90 -4.56 1.11
N GLN A 73 14.16 -4.24 0.78
CA GLN A 73 15.31 -5.07 1.10
C GLN A 73 15.48 -5.26 2.61
N TYR A 74 15.38 -4.15 3.37
CA TYR A 74 15.44 -4.18 4.84
C TYR A 74 14.35 -5.09 5.41
N ALA A 75 13.10 -4.89 4.98
CA ALA A 75 11.97 -5.70 5.42
C ALA A 75 12.16 -7.20 5.14
N LYS A 76 12.62 -7.54 3.92
CA LYS A 76 12.93 -8.93 3.55
C LYS A 76 14.00 -9.54 4.43
N ASN A 77 15.07 -8.81 4.71
CA ASN A 77 16.17 -9.28 5.55
C ASN A 77 15.74 -9.51 7.02
N HIS A 78 14.67 -8.85 7.47
CA HIS A 78 14.08 -9.04 8.81
C HIS A 78 12.92 -10.05 8.82
N GLY A 79 12.75 -10.80 7.73
CA GLY A 79 11.79 -11.90 7.64
C GLY A 79 10.36 -11.49 7.27
N ALA A 80 10.07 -10.20 7.12
CA ALA A 80 8.75 -9.73 6.71
C ALA A 80 8.37 -10.25 5.34
N LYS A 81 7.07 -10.46 5.11
CA LYS A 81 6.56 -10.75 3.75
C LYS A 81 6.60 -9.48 2.92
N THR A 82 7.11 -9.62 1.70
CA THR A 82 7.35 -8.46 0.84
C THR A 82 6.55 -8.53 -0.46
N ILE A 83 5.96 -7.38 -0.82
CA ILE A 83 5.16 -7.22 -2.04
C ILE A 83 5.74 -6.04 -2.82
N ALA A 84 5.98 -6.21 -4.11
CA ALA A 84 6.34 -5.11 -5.01
C ALA A 84 5.21 -4.84 -6.00
N LEU A 85 4.86 -3.57 -6.17
CA LEU A 85 4.08 -3.08 -7.31
C LEU A 85 5.00 -2.22 -8.18
N THR A 86 5.22 -2.67 -9.42
CA THR A 86 6.15 -2.06 -10.36
C THR A 86 5.72 -2.28 -11.81
N ASP A 87 6.45 -1.74 -12.77
CA ASP A 87 6.08 -1.77 -14.20
C ASP A 87 6.49 -3.05 -14.94
N ASN A 88 7.57 -3.71 -14.52
CA ASN A 88 8.08 -4.90 -15.19
C ASN A 88 8.94 -5.78 -14.27
N MET A 89 9.26 -6.99 -14.71
CA MET A 89 10.03 -7.98 -13.95
C MET A 89 11.53 -7.66 -13.85
N GLN A 90 12.05 -6.73 -14.66
CA GLN A 90 13.44 -6.25 -14.59
C GLN A 90 13.62 -5.09 -13.62
N SER A 91 12.55 -4.61 -13.03
CA SER A 91 12.60 -3.58 -11.98
C SER A 91 13.45 -4.04 -10.80
N PRO A 92 14.36 -3.20 -10.28
CA PRO A 92 15.29 -3.60 -9.22
C PRO A 92 14.62 -3.97 -7.89
N ILE A 93 13.36 -3.56 -7.67
CA ILE A 93 12.61 -3.92 -6.46
C ILE A 93 12.17 -5.40 -6.45
N VAL A 94 12.07 -6.01 -7.64
CA VAL A 94 11.58 -7.39 -7.82
C VAL A 94 12.44 -8.43 -7.10
N GLU A 95 13.73 -8.18 -6.99
CA GLU A 95 14.70 -9.03 -6.27
C GLU A 95 14.31 -9.22 -4.79
N TYR A 96 13.75 -8.18 -4.18
CA TYR A 96 13.40 -8.17 -2.76
C TYR A 96 11.94 -8.52 -2.48
N ALA A 97 11.16 -8.90 -3.50
CA ALA A 97 9.74 -9.17 -3.35
C ALA A 97 9.41 -10.67 -3.37
N ASP A 98 8.65 -11.13 -2.39
CA ASP A 98 8.04 -12.47 -2.39
C ASP A 98 6.86 -12.52 -3.37
N CYS A 99 6.06 -11.45 -3.42
CA CYS A 99 4.95 -11.29 -4.36
C CYS A 99 5.18 -10.07 -5.27
N LYS A 100 4.92 -10.23 -6.56
CA LYS A 100 5.19 -9.23 -7.59
C LYS A 100 3.91 -8.90 -8.32
N LEU A 101 3.50 -7.66 -8.25
CA LEU A 101 2.37 -7.11 -9.00
C LEU A 101 2.93 -6.22 -10.12
N ILE A 102 2.64 -6.59 -11.35
CA ILE A 102 3.17 -5.89 -12.51
C ILE A 102 2.05 -5.05 -13.13
N ALA A 103 2.29 -3.75 -13.19
CA ALA A 103 1.38 -2.79 -13.78
C ALA A 103 2.14 -1.81 -14.64
N LYS A 104 1.93 -1.85 -15.95
CA LYS A 104 2.64 -1.01 -16.89
C LYS A 104 2.47 0.47 -16.58
N SER A 105 3.57 1.20 -16.54
CA SER A 105 3.59 2.65 -16.32
C SER A 105 4.51 3.29 -17.38
N ASP A 106 3.90 3.81 -18.43
CA ASP A 106 4.64 4.48 -19.51
C ASP A 106 4.82 5.96 -19.17
N VAL A 107 6.05 6.44 -19.31
CA VAL A 107 6.37 7.87 -19.24
C VAL A 107 6.32 8.43 -20.64
N MET A 108 5.25 9.13 -20.98
CA MET A 108 5.13 9.71 -22.31
C MET A 108 5.73 11.12 -22.42
N THR A 109 5.75 11.86 -21.30
CA THR A 109 6.32 13.23 -21.23
C THR A 109 6.93 13.45 -19.85
N ILE A 110 6.35 14.35 -19.06
CA ILE A 110 6.67 14.53 -17.62
C ILE A 110 5.74 13.73 -16.70
N VAL A 111 4.67 13.17 -17.25
CA VAL A 111 3.65 12.44 -16.49
C VAL A 111 3.93 10.95 -16.54
N ASP A 112 4.11 10.35 -15.37
CA ASP A 112 4.10 8.90 -15.19
C ASP A 112 2.63 8.45 -15.20
N SER A 113 2.22 7.60 -16.15
CA SER A 113 0.84 7.11 -16.17
C SER A 113 0.59 6.16 -15.01
N LEU A 114 -0.25 6.55 -14.08
CA LEU A 114 -0.67 5.72 -12.94
C LEU A 114 -2.01 4.99 -13.16
N VAL A 115 -2.58 5.05 -14.36
CA VAL A 115 -3.90 4.45 -14.65
C VAL A 115 -3.88 2.93 -14.45
N CYS A 116 -2.92 2.25 -15.05
CA CYS A 116 -2.79 0.80 -14.90
C CYS A 116 -2.39 0.39 -13.47
N PRO A 117 -1.39 1.02 -12.81
CA PRO A 117 -1.13 0.83 -11.39
C PRO A 117 -2.35 1.04 -10.49
N LEU A 118 -3.13 2.09 -10.74
CA LEU A 118 -4.35 2.37 -9.99
C LEU A 118 -5.40 1.25 -10.15
N SER A 119 -5.55 0.73 -11.36
CA SER A 119 -6.46 -0.40 -11.63
C SER A 119 -6.04 -1.65 -10.85
N VAL A 120 -4.73 -1.93 -10.73
CA VAL A 120 -4.21 -3.04 -9.93
C VAL A 120 -4.49 -2.82 -8.44
N VAL A 121 -4.29 -1.60 -7.93
CA VAL A 121 -4.63 -1.24 -6.54
C VAL A 121 -6.11 -1.46 -6.27
N ASN A 122 -7.01 -0.99 -7.15
CA ASN A 122 -8.45 -1.17 -7.00
C ASN A 122 -8.85 -2.65 -7.02
N ALA A 123 -8.28 -3.43 -7.95
CA ALA A 123 -8.54 -4.87 -8.04
C ALA A 123 -8.09 -5.61 -6.77
N MET A 124 -6.91 -5.24 -6.22
CA MET A 124 -6.38 -5.84 -4.99
C MET A 124 -7.25 -5.49 -3.78
N VAL A 125 -7.64 -4.22 -3.63
CA VAL A 125 -8.55 -3.78 -2.55
C VAL A 125 -9.87 -4.55 -2.62
N THR A 126 -10.46 -4.64 -3.81
CA THR A 126 -11.72 -5.37 -4.04
C THR A 126 -11.58 -6.85 -3.72
N ALA A 127 -10.51 -7.50 -4.20
CA ALA A 127 -10.28 -8.92 -3.95
C ALA A 127 -10.13 -9.22 -2.45
N ILE A 128 -9.38 -8.39 -1.72
CA ILE A 128 -9.21 -8.53 -0.27
C ILE A 128 -10.54 -8.30 0.46
N ALA A 129 -11.31 -7.29 0.07
CA ALA A 129 -12.62 -7.02 0.66
C ALA A 129 -13.58 -8.21 0.49
N LEU A 130 -13.59 -8.84 -0.69
CA LEU A 130 -14.40 -10.02 -0.96
C LEU A 130 -13.95 -11.25 -0.15
N LEU A 131 -12.64 -11.46 0.00
CA LEU A 131 -12.08 -12.56 0.79
C LEU A 131 -12.36 -12.41 2.30
N ARG A 132 -12.59 -11.20 2.77
CA ARG A 132 -12.86 -10.86 4.19
C ARG A 132 -14.23 -10.21 4.38
N LYS A 133 -15.19 -10.61 3.57
CA LYS A 133 -16.50 -9.97 3.46
C LYS A 133 -17.13 -9.69 4.84
N ASP A 134 -17.22 -10.70 5.69
CA ASP A 134 -17.92 -10.59 7.00
C ASP A 134 -17.21 -9.60 7.95
N ASP A 135 -15.87 -9.58 7.96
CA ASP A 135 -15.08 -8.64 8.78
C ASP A 135 -15.22 -7.21 8.26
N VAL A 136 -15.18 -7.05 6.93
CA VAL A 136 -15.30 -5.75 6.27
C VAL A 136 -16.69 -5.18 6.45
N GLU A 137 -17.75 -5.98 6.30
CA GLU A 137 -19.14 -5.55 6.51
C GLU A 137 -19.37 -5.06 7.95
N LYS A 138 -18.89 -5.81 8.95
CA LYS A 138 -19.00 -5.40 10.36
C LYS A 138 -18.32 -4.04 10.61
N ARG A 139 -17.13 -3.86 10.05
CA ARG A 139 -16.38 -2.62 10.23
C ARG A 139 -17.03 -1.44 9.51
N LEU A 140 -17.54 -1.64 8.30
CA LEU A 140 -18.26 -0.61 7.56
C LEU A 140 -19.56 -0.22 8.28
N MET A 141 -20.31 -1.17 8.84
CA MET A 141 -21.51 -0.88 9.65
C MET A 141 -21.16 0.02 10.85
N ALA A 142 -20.09 -0.30 11.58
CA ALA A 142 -19.65 0.52 12.71
C ALA A 142 -19.21 1.94 12.28
N LEU A 143 -18.56 2.07 11.11
CA LEU A 143 -18.21 3.38 10.55
C LEU A 143 -19.46 4.17 10.11
N GLU A 144 -20.45 3.51 9.50
CA GLU A 144 -21.71 4.14 9.13
C GLU A 144 -22.47 4.66 10.36
N GLU A 145 -22.51 3.91 11.46
CA GLU A 145 -23.08 4.37 12.73
C GLU A 145 -22.37 5.63 13.23
N LEU A 146 -21.02 5.63 13.23
CA LEU A 146 -20.22 6.78 13.63
C LEU A 146 -20.47 7.99 12.72
N TRP A 147 -20.49 7.81 11.40
CA TRP A 147 -20.74 8.90 10.46
C TRP A 147 -22.15 9.47 10.62
N ASN A 148 -23.11 8.64 10.99
CA ASN A 148 -24.47 9.05 11.28
C ASN A 148 -24.57 9.86 12.58
N GLU A 149 -23.84 9.44 13.62
CA GLU A 149 -23.80 10.13 14.92
C GLU A 149 -23.21 11.54 14.79
N TYR A 150 -22.19 11.71 13.93
CA TYR A 150 -21.49 12.98 13.74
C TYR A 150 -21.94 13.77 12.50
N ASP A 151 -23.03 13.35 11.83
CA ASP A 151 -23.60 13.99 10.63
C ASP A 151 -22.55 14.30 9.54
N VAL A 152 -21.64 13.32 9.30
CA VAL A 152 -20.50 13.49 8.39
C VAL A 152 -20.93 13.67 6.94
N TYR A 153 -22.04 13.06 6.52
CA TYR A 153 -22.55 13.14 5.15
C TYR A 153 -23.90 13.85 5.08
N ASN A 154 -24.03 14.78 4.12
CA ASN A 154 -25.29 15.46 3.85
C ASN A 154 -26.30 14.48 3.24
N ARG A 155 -27.33 14.11 4.00
CA ARG A 155 -28.38 13.16 3.60
C ARG A 155 -29.48 13.77 2.73
N SER A 156 -29.47 15.08 2.51
CA SER A 156 -30.52 15.75 1.73
C SER A 156 -30.46 15.46 0.22
N LEU A 157 -29.50 14.63 -0.23
CA LEU A 157 -29.26 14.31 -1.64
C LEU A 157 -29.31 12.79 -1.96
N LEU A 158 -29.70 11.95 -1.01
CA LEU A 158 -29.96 10.50 -1.23
C LEU A 158 -31.50 10.24 -1.09
#